data_5da869b739745ebca51be829bfb4134b
#
_entry.id   5da869b739745ebca51be829bfb4134b
#
_cell.length_a   1.000
_cell.length_b   1.000
_cell.length_c   1.000
_cell.angle_alpha   90.00
_cell.angle_beta   90.00
_cell.angle_gamma   90.00
#
_symmetry.space_group_name_H-M   'P 1'
#
loop_
_entity.id
_entity.type
_entity.pdbx_description
1 polymer ?
#
loop_
_entity_poly.entity_id
_entity_poly.type
_entity_poly.pdbx_seq_one_letter_code
_entity_poly.pdbx_strand_id
1 'polypeptide(L)'
;MLKIENLDVDINSIPILRNIELSIETGEIIGLIGRNGAGKTTFLRSIMGLLPARSGKIYFNQKSLHDQEGYRRAHLRIGYLPEDRRLVPDMTAEQNILLPVWATNVDNHEDRLDWIYRIIPECETFCDRPANSLSGGQQKMVALARALMVGHRLLLLDEPTEGIAPVLVQRMIEILNNLKKEGVSIIVAESNDTHIGDVIDRLYVIERGSITAS
;
A
#
# COMPACT_ATOMS: atom_id res chain seq x y z
N MET A 1 -4.46 -10.07 -11.90
CA MET A 1 -3.40 -9.06 -11.92
C MET A 1 -2.21 -9.45 -11.03
N LEU A 2 -2.35 -9.58 -9.72
CA LEU A 2 -1.38 -10.18 -8.80
C LEU A 2 -1.83 -11.60 -8.47
N LYS A 3 -0.90 -12.56 -8.46
CA LYS A 3 -1.13 -13.95 -8.03
C LYS A 3 0.02 -14.41 -7.15
N ILE A 4 -0.32 -14.99 -6.01
CA ILE A 4 0.62 -15.51 -5.02
C ILE A 4 0.32 -16.98 -4.82
N GLU A 5 1.34 -17.83 -4.93
CA GLU A 5 1.25 -19.27 -4.86
C GLU A 5 2.23 -19.83 -3.83
N ASN A 6 1.70 -20.54 -2.82
CA ASN A 6 2.44 -21.27 -1.80
C ASN A 6 3.57 -20.43 -1.15
N LEU A 7 3.31 -19.15 -0.86
CA LEU A 7 4.32 -18.23 -0.35
C LEU A 7 4.62 -18.52 1.12
N ASP A 8 5.89 -18.81 1.41
CA ASP A 8 6.44 -18.88 2.75
C ASP A 8 7.47 -17.76 2.96
N VAL A 9 7.45 -17.13 4.14
CA VAL A 9 8.40 -16.08 4.51
C VAL A 9 8.88 -16.28 5.93
N ASP A 10 10.20 -16.25 6.11
CA ASP A 10 10.84 -16.31 7.40
C ASP A 10 11.49 -14.96 7.74
N ILE A 11 11.48 -14.59 9.02
CA ILE A 11 12.27 -13.47 9.57
C ILE A 11 13.19 -14.06 10.62
N ASN A 12 14.51 -13.91 10.44
CA ASN A 12 15.52 -14.46 11.34
C ASN A 12 15.30 -15.97 11.61
N SER A 13 15.02 -16.74 10.55
CA SER A 13 14.70 -18.18 10.61
C SER A 13 13.41 -18.55 11.35
N ILE A 14 12.59 -17.58 11.71
CA ILE A 14 11.27 -17.81 12.31
C ILE A 14 10.22 -17.74 11.19
N PRO A 15 9.42 -18.80 10.95
CA PRO A 15 8.35 -18.79 9.95
C PRO A 15 7.25 -17.80 10.35
N ILE A 16 7.05 -16.77 9.54
CA ILE A 16 6.02 -15.74 9.72
C ILE A 16 4.83 -15.98 8.80
N LEU A 17 5.08 -16.27 7.51
CA LEU A 17 4.02 -16.61 6.57
C LEU A 17 4.16 -18.07 6.15
N ARG A 18 3.02 -18.74 5.98
CA ARG A 18 2.94 -20.17 5.69
C ARG A 18 1.92 -20.46 4.62
N ASN A 19 2.41 -20.98 3.50
CA ASN A 19 1.59 -21.45 2.38
C ASN A 19 0.51 -20.42 1.97
N ILE A 20 0.91 -19.16 1.76
CA ILE A 20 -0.04 -18.12 1.39
C ILE A 20 -0.44 -18.29 -0.08
N GLU A 21 -1.75 -18.32 -0.29
CA GLU A 21 -2.38 -18.24 -1.61
C GLU A 21 -3.31 -17.04 -1.66
N LEU A 22 -3.13 -16.16 -2.65
CA LEU A 22 -3.96 -14.99 -2.82
C LEU A 22 -3.90 -14.52 -4.27
N SER A 23 -5.01 -14.02 -4.78
CA SER A 23 -5.05 -13.33 -6.06
C SER A 23 -5.87 -12.06 -5.98
N ILE A 24 -5.51 -11.06 -6.79
CA ILE A 24 -6.29 -9.84 -6.96
C ILE A 24 -6.43 -9.53 -8.45
N GLU A 25 -7.65 -9.17 -8.86
CA GLU A 25 -7.94 -8.76 -10.22
C GLU A 25 -7.72 -7.25 -10.42
N THR A 26 -7.73 -6.80 -11.66
CA THR A 26 -7.55 -5.37 -11.97
C THR A 26 -8.75 -4.57 -11.48
N GLY A 27 -8.49 -3.47 -10.76
CA GLY A 27 -9.52 -2.59 -10.20
C GLY A 27 -10.24 -3.14 -8.98
N GLU A 28 -9.77 -4.26 -8.41
CA GLU A 28 -10.34 -4.87 -7.21
C GLU A 28 -9.69 -4.29 -5.95
N ILE A 29 -10.48 -4.11 -4.89
CA ILE A 29 -9.99 -3.83 -3.54
C ILE A 29 -10.20 -5.06 -2.66
N ILE A 30 -9.11 -5.58 -2.11
CA ILE A 30 -9.19 -6.66 -1.13
C ILE A 30 -8.77 -6.18 0.26
N GLY A 31 -9.52 -6.62 1.27
CA GLY A 31 -9.18 -6.47 2.67
C GLY A 31 -8.36 -7.65 3.17
N LEU A 32 -7.26 -7.40 3.87
CA LEU A 32 -6.48 -8.40 4.60
C LEU A 32 -6.57 -8.10 6.10
N ILE A 33 -7.48 -8.77 6.78
CA ILE A 33 -7.79 -8.51 8.19
C ILE A 33 -7.06 -9.50 9.10
N GLY A 34 -6.49 -9.00 10.18
CA GLY A 34 -5.85 -9.85 11.19
C GLY A 34 -5.26 -9.06 12.33
N ARG A 35 -5.15 -9.69 13.50
CA ARG A 35 -4.60 -9.07 14.71
C ARG A 35 -3.15 -8.60 14.48
N ASN A 36 -2.68 -7.68 15.34
CA ASN A 36 -1.27 -7.27 15.33
C ASN A 36 -0.38 -8.49 15.54
N GLY A 37 0.68 -8.60 14.72
CA GLY A 37 1.57 -9.76 14.69
C GLY A 37 1.07 -10.95 13.86
N ALA A 38 -0.11 -10.88 13.21
CA ALA A 38 -0.63 -11.98 12.38
C ALA A 38 0.16 -12.21 11.07
N GLY A 39 0.95 -11.21 10.61
CA GLY A 39 1.77 -11.31 9.41
C GLY A 39 1.39 -10.33 8.28
N LYS A 40 0.44 -9.41 8.49
CA LYS A 40 -0.04 -8.42 7.48
C LYS A 40 1.11 -7.63 6.85
N THR A 41 1.87 -6.90 7.66
CA THR A 41 3.04 -6.11 7.22
C THR A 41 4.08 -6.97 6.53
N THR A 42 4.34 -8.19 7.04
CA THR A 42 5.27 -9.14 6.43
C THR A 42 4.80 -9.52 5.02
N PHE A 43 3.50 -9.77 4.85
CA PHE A 43 2.90 -10.10 3.56
C PHE A 43 3.06 -8.94 2.55
N LEU A 44 2.68 -7.71 2.93
CA LEU A 44 2.83 -6.55 2.05
C LEU A 44 4.31 -6.28 1.68
N ARG A 45 5.21 -6.38 2.66
CA ARG A 45 6.66 -6.23 2.43
C ARG A 45 7.23 -7.31 1.51
N SER A 46 6.71 -8.53 1.55
CA SER A 46 7.13 -9.60 0.64
C SER A 46 6.70 -9.32 -0.80
N ILE A 47 5.49 -8.78 -1.00
CA ILE A 47 5.05 -8.33 -2.33
C ILE A 47 5.96 -7.21 -2.85
N MET A 48 6.39 -6.29 -1.98
CA MET A 48 7.34 -5.23 -2.33
C MET A 48 8.78 -5.70 -2.51
N GLY A 49 9.12 -6.96 -2.18
CA GLY A 49 10.49 -7.46 -2.22
C GLY A 49 11.41 -6.89 -1.15
N LEU A 50 10.84 -6.32 -0.09
CA LEU A 50 11.55 -5.83 1.09
C LEU A 50 11.91 -6.98 2.05
N LEU A 51 11.23 -8.11 1.92
CA LEU A 51 11.50 -9.35 2.61
C LEU A 51 11.58 -10.48 1.58
N PRO A 52 12.64 -11.30 1.59
CA PRO A 52 12.76 -12.43 0.67
C PRO A 52 11.75 -13.53 1.03
N ALA A 53 11.19 -14.16 0.01
CA ALA A 53 10.42 -15.39 0.19
C ALA A 53 11.39 -16.57 0.44
N ARG A 54 11.04 -17.45 1.39
CA ARG A 54 11.72 -18.73 1.56
C ARG A 54 11.35 -19.69 0.44
N SER A 55 10.07 -19.72 0.09
CA SER A 55 9.51 -20.53 -0.99
C SER A 55 8.25 -19.90 -1.56
N GLY A 56 7.70 -20.48 -2.63
CA GLY A 56 6.52 -19.95 -3.31
C GLY A 56 6.84 -18.96 -4.41
N LYS A 57 5.80 -18.40 -5.00
CA LYS A 57 5.95 -17.49 -6.15
C LYS A 57 4.98 -16.32 -6.06
N ILE A 58 5.45 -15.16 -6.51
CA ILE A 58 4.64 -13.96 -6.67
C ILE A 58 4.69 -13.56 -8.14
N TYR A 59 3.52 -13.45 -8.76
CA TYR A 59 3.39 -12.99 -10.15
C TYR A 59 2.63 -11.67 -10.18
N PHE A 60 3.13 -10.74 -10.97
CA PHE A 60 2.44 -9.48 -11.26
C PHE A 60 2.31 -9.30 -12.77
N ASN A 61 1.08 -9.18 -13.27
CA ASN A 61 0.78 -9.18 -14.71
C ASN A 61 1.46 -10.34 -15.46
N GLN A 62 1.33 -11.55 -14.91
CA GLN A 62 1.90 -12.82 -15.43
C GLN A 62 3.44 -12.88 -15.40
N LYS A 63 4.13 -11.86 -14.89
CA LYS A 63 5.58 -11.86 -14.74
C LYS A 63 5.97 -12.24 -13.31
N SER A 64 6.92 -13.17 -13.17
CA SER A 64 7.47 -13.53 -11.86
C SER A 64 8.20 -12.33 -11.24
N LEU A 65 7.94 -12.10 -9.95
CA LEU A 65 8.67 -11.12 -9.14
C LEU A 65 9.81 -11.75 -8.33
N HIS A 66 10.01 -13.07 -8.45
CA HIS A 66 10.97 -13.80 -7.62
C HIS A 66 12.40 -13.28 -7.79
N ASP A 67 12.81 -13.03 -9.03
CA ASP A 67 14.16 -12.57 -9.37
C ASP A 67 14.28 -11.04 -9.44
N GLN A 68 13.25 -10.32 -9.00
CA GLN A 68 13.23 -8.87 -9.04
C GLN A 68 13.48 -8.27 -7.66
N GLU A 69 14.54 -7.49 -7.57
CA GLU A 69 14.86 -6.72 -6.38
C GLU A 69 13.76 -5.71 -6.01
N GLY A 70 13.57 -5.44 -4.72
CA GLY A 70 12.49 -4.61 -4.21
C GLY A 70 12.39 -3.23 -4.88
N TYR A 71 13.51 -2.55 -5.12
CA TYR A 71 13.50 -1.23 -5.78
C TYR A 71 12.96 -1.29 -7.21
N ARG A 72 13.14 -2.42 -7.93
CA ARG A 72 12.60 -2.61 -9.28
C ARG A 72 11.09 -2.77 -9.30
N ARG A 73 10.49 -3.20 -8.19
CA ARG A 73 9.03 -3.39 -8.09
C ARG A 73 8.26 -2.07 -8.10
N ALA A 74 8.87 -0.97 -7.64
CA ALA A 74 8.33 0.36 -7.80
C ALA A 74 8.18 0.75 -9.30
N HIS A 75 9.14 0.37 -10.16
CA HIS A 75 9.03 0.57 -11.60
C HIS A 75 7.88 -0.23 -12.25
N LEU A 76 7.37 -1.27 -11.59
CA LEU A 76 6.19 -2.00 -12.04
C LEU A 76 4.86 -1.30 -11.69
N ARG A 77 4.94 -0.11 -11.11
CA ARG A 77 3.78 0.68 -10.69
C ARG A 77 3.05 0.09 -9.48
N ILE A 78 3.82 -0.49 -8.56
CA ILE A 78 3.36 -0.96 -7.26
C ILE A 78 3.76 0.08 -6.22
N GLY A 79 2.78 0.67 -5.54
CA GLY A 79 2.98 1.63 -4.45
C GLY A 79 2.77 0.97 -3.09
N TYR A 80 3.44 1.48 -2.06
CA TYR A 80 3.33 0.97 -0.70
C TYR A 80 3.23 2.11 0.31
N LEU A 81 2.17 2.10 1.10
CA LEU A 81 1.99 2.94 2.29
C LEU A 81 2.32 2.10 3.51
N PRO A 82 3.44 2.30 4.19
CA PRO A 82 3.74 1.64 5.45
C PRO A 82 2.96 2.25 6.62
N GLU A 83 2.71 1.48 7.67
CA GLU A 83 2.03 1.88 8.90
C GLU A 83 2.67 3.15 9.52
N ASP A 84 4.02 3.17 9.59
CA ASP A 84 4.82 4.25 10.19
C ASP A 84 5.04 5.46 9.27
N ARG A 85 4.33 5.55 8.13
CA ARG A 85 4.33 6.64 7.14
C ARG A 85 5.68 6.90 6.48
N ARG A 86 6.79 6.89 7.21
CA ARG A 86 8.18 7.10 6.76
C ARG A 86 8.39 8.37 5.95
N LEU A 87 7.76 9.47 6.35
CA LEU A 87 8.04 10.76 5.77
C LEU A 87 9.40 11.28 6.21
N VAL A 88 10.05 12.05 5.33
CA VAL A 88 11.26 12.80 5.68
C VAL A 88 10.82 14.09 6.38
N PRO A 89 11.13 14.27 7.68
CA PRO A 89 10.50 15.31 8.51
C PRO A 89 10.72 16.73 8.03
N ASP A 90 11.93 17.02 7.53
CA ASP A 90 12.35 18.39 7.14
C ASP A 90 12.02 18.70 5.68
N MET A 91 11.57 17.75 4.90
CA MET A 91 11.05 17.96 3.55
C MET A 91 9.59 18.42 3.60
N THR A 92 9.19 19.24 2.63
CA THR A 92 7.80 19.65 2.48
C THR A 92 6.91 18.46 2.12
N ALA A 93 5.60 18.63 2.25
CA ALA A 93 4.63 17.62 1.82
C ALA A 93 4.84 17.23 0.35
N GLU A 94 4.95 18.20 -0.54
CA GLU A 94 5.18 17.96 -1.97
C GLU A 94 6.52 17.26 -2.22
N GLN A 95 7.60 17.68 -1.60
CA GLN A 95 8.89 17.00 -1.71
C GLN A 95 8.82 15.55 -1.27
N ASN A 96 8.08 15.24 -0.19
CA ASN A 96 7.83 13.86 0.23
C ASN A 96 7.04 13.07 -0.82
N ILE A 97 6.03 13.68 -1.47
CA ILE A 97 5.25 13.05 -2.54
C ILE A 97 6.13 12.75 -3.75
N LEU A 98 7.05 13.67 -4.09
CA LEU A 98 7.94 13.56 -5.25
C LEU A 98 9.16 12.66 -5.03
N LEU A 99 9.49 12.24 -3.79
CA LEU A 99 10.63 11.37 -3.50
C LEU A 99 10.76 10.15 -4.45
N PRO A 100 9.67 9.42 -4.77
CA PRO A 100 9.76 8.27 -5.67
C PRO A 100 10.15 8.64 -7.10
N VAL A 101 9.87 9.86 -7.55
CA VAL A 101 10.23 10.34 -8.90
C VAL A 101 11.74 10.30 -9.10
N TRP A 102 12.48 10.76 -8.09
CA TRP A 102 13.96 10.79 -8.14
C TRP A 102 14.58 9.38 -8.13
N ALA A 103 13.88 8.41 -7.53
CA ALA A 103 14.35 7.03 -7.43
C ALA A 103 13.96 6.15 -8.63
N THR A 104 12.87 6.47 -9.32
CA THR A 104 12.27 5.57 -10.31
C THR A 104 12.10 6.16 -11.71
N ASN A 105 12.57 7.39 -11.94
CA ASN A 105 12.41 8.10 -13.22
C ASN A 105 10.96 8.00 -13.75
N VAL A 106 10.01 8.44 -12.93
CA VAL A 106 8.60 8.48 -13.34
C VAL A 106 8.44 9.52 -14.45
N ASP A 107 8.09 9.06 -15.65
CA ASP A 107 7.72 9.96 -16.73
C ASP A 107 6.42 10.70 -16.40
N ASN A 108 6.31 11.95 -16.85
CA ASN A 108 5.12 12.79 -16.64
C ASN A 108 4.72 12.93 -15.17
N HIS A 109 5.70 13.13 -14.28
CA HIS A 109 5.45 13.23 -12.83
C HIS A 109 4.60 14.47 -12.48
N GLU A 110 4.62 15.53 -13.28
CA GLU A 110 3.78 16.71 -13.09
C GLU A 110 2.30 16.36 -13.29
N ASP A 111 1.94 15.71 -14.42
CA ASP A 111 0.57 15.22 -14.65
C ASP A 111 0.12 14.26 -13.55
N ARG A 112 1.08 13.47 -13.03
CA ARG A 112 0.82 12.54 -11.94
C ARG A 112 0.57 13.25 -10.62
N LEU A 113 1.30 14.32 -10.32
CA LEU A 113 1.09 15.18 -9.15
C LEU A 113 -0.27 15.87 -9.22
N ASP A 114 -0.64 16.42 -10.38
CA ASP A 114 -1.95 17.02 -10.62
C ASP A 114 -3.08 16.03 -10.42
N TRP A 115 -2.89 14.80 -10.90
CA TRP A 115 -3.85 13.71 -10.66
C TRP A 115 -3.98 13.39 -9.18
N ILE A 116 -2.87 13.33 -8.43
CA ILE A 116 -2.87 13.10 -6.99
C ILE A 116 -3.62 14.22 -6.27
N TYR A 117 -3.40 15.47 -6.62
CA TYR A 117 -4.10 16.60 -6.02
C TYR A 117 -5.60 16.63 -6.35
N ARG A 118 -6.03 16.09 -7.50
CA ARG A 118 -7.46 15.88 -7.77
C ARG A 118 -8.06 14.79 -6.86
N ILE A 119 -7.32 13.74 -6.55
CA ILE A 119 -7.78 12.65 -5.66
C ILE A 119 -7.72 13.06 -4.17
N ILE A 120 -6.65 13.76 -3.78
CA ILE A 120 -6.38 14.19 -2.39
C ILE A 120 -6.08 15.70 -2.39
N PRO A 121 -7.10 16.58 -2.66
CA PRO A 121 -6.88 18.02 -2.77
C PRO A 121 -6.36 18.64 -1.48
N GLU A 122 -6.56 17.99 -0.33
CA GLU A 122 -6.00 18.45 0.93
C GLU A 122 -4.48 18.56 0.88
N CYS A 123 -3.78 17.65 0.18
CA CYS A 123 -2.33 17.69 0.06
C CYS A 123 -1.81 18.97 -0.61
N GLU A 124 -2.55 19.52 -1.55
CA GLU A 124 -2.21 20.77 -2.21
C GLU A 124 -2.25 21.97 -1.23
N THR A 125 -3.21 21.97 -0.29
CA THR A 125 -3.41 23.07 0.67
C THR A 125 -2.24 23.27 1.67
N PHE A 126 -1.42 22.24 1.84
CA PHE A 126 -0.26 22.25 2.74
C PHE A 126 1.03 21.73 2.05
N CYS A 127 1.08 21.76 0.73
CA CYS A 127 2.19 21.22 -0.08
C CYS A 127 3.56 21.78 0.31
N ASP A 128 3.63 23.06 0.66
CA ASP A 128 4.85 23.77 1.05
C ASP A 128 5.26 23.57 2.53
N ARG A 129 4.42 22.93 3.33
CA ARG A 129 4.69 22.77 4.76
C ARG A 129 5.61 21.57 5.00
N PRO A 130 6.63 21.70 5.88
CA PRO A 130 7.45 20.57 6.31
C PRO A 130 6.61 19.47 6.95
N ALA A 131 6.95 18.19 6.69
CA ALA A 131 6.17 17.06 7.16
C ALA A 131 6.08 16.99 8.69
N ASN A 132 7.10 17.46 9.42
CA ASN A 132 7.09 17.51 10.90
C ASN A 132 6.08 18.55 11.45
N SER A 133 5.62 19.51 10.65
CA SER A 133 4.61 20.51 11.03
C SER A 133 3.18 20.07 10.77
N LEU A 134 2.99 18.91 10.12
CA LEU A 134 1.70 18.37 9.77
C LEU A 134 1.10 17.54 10.90
N SER A 135 -0.24 17.54 11.04
CA SER A 135 -0.94 16.61 11.91
C SER A 135 -0.73 15.15 11.48
N GLY A 136 -0.94 14.20 12.38
CA GLY A 136 -0.79 12.78 12.06
C GLY A 136 -1.65 12.32 10.87
N GLY A 137 -2.86 12.84 10.74
CA GLY A 137 -3.73 12.55 9.60
C GLY A 137 -3.25 13.19 8.31
N GLN A 138 -2.77 14.43 8.34
CA GLN A 138 -2.16 15.08 7.17
C GLN A 138 -0.91 14.32 6.70
N GLN A 139 -0.07 13.87 7.64
CA GLN A 139 1.09 13.03 7.32
C GLN A 139 0.67 11.71 6.66
N LYS A 140 -0.44 11.10 7.09
CA LYS A 140 -0.97 9.87 6.50
C LYS A 140 -1.43 10.12 5.06
N MET A 141 -2.08 11.27 4.78
CA MET A 141 -2.48 11.68 3.43
C MET A 141 -1.26 11.91 2.51
N VAL A 142 -0.20 12.56 3.02
CA VAL A 142 1.06 12.75 2.27
C VAL A 142 1.72 11.41 1.97
N ALA A 143 1.74 10.49 2.92
CA ALA A 143 2.31 9.16 2.72
C ALA A 143 1.51 8.33 1.69
N LEU A 144 0.17 8.45 1.68
CA LEU A 144 -0.68 7.86 0.64
C LEU A 144 -0.40 8.49 -0.73
N ALA A 145 -0.36 9.82 -0.81
CA ALA A 145 -0.03 10.56 -2.03
C ALA A 145 1.34 10.14 -2.60
N ARG A 146 2.35 9.98 -1.74
CA ARG A 146 3.67 9.45 -2.13
C ARG A 146 3.59 8.02 -2.66
N ALA A 147 2.80 7.15 -2.05
CA ALA A 147 2.61 5.79 -2.55
C ALA A 147 1.91 5.80 -3.92
N LEU A 148 0.96 6.71 -4.14
CA LEU A 148 0.27 6.90 -5.41
C LEU A 148 1.16 7.45 -6.53
N MET A 149 2.23 8.16 -6.20
CA MET A 149 3.17 8.68 -7.21
C MET A 149 3.72 7.57 -8.11
N VAL A 150 3.92 6.37 -7.57
CA VAL A 150 4.33 5.18 -8.34
C VAL A 150 3.22 4.13 -8.46
N GLY A 151 2.36 3.98 -7.46
CA GLY A 151 1.40 2.89 -7.30
C GLY A 151 0.06 3.09 -8.00
N HIS A 152 0.06 3.33 -9.32
CA HIS A 152 -1.20 3.51 -10.04
C HIS A 152 -1.78 2.23 -10.66
N ARG A 153 -1.13 1.08 -10.49
CA ARG A 153 -1.67 -0.24 -10.87
C ARG A 153 -2.05 -1.07 -9.65
N LEU A 154 -1.16 -1.11 -8.67
CA LEU A 154 -1.39 -1.80 -7.41
C LEU A 154 -0.92 -0.91 -6.25
N LEU A 155 -1.79 -0.74 -5.27
CA LEU A 155 -1.51 -0.02 -4.05
C LEU A 155 -1.60 -0.97 -2.86
N LEU A 156 -0.56 -1.01 -2.05
CA LEU A 156 -0.46 -1.79 -0.84
C LEU A 156 -0.54 -0.85 0.36
N LEU A 157 -1.55 -0.99 1.19
CA LEU A 157 -1.81 -0.11 2.33
C LEU A 157 -1.72 -0.89 3.64
N ASP A 158 -0.81 -0.47 4.50
CA ASP A 158 -0.57 -1.08 5.80
C ASP A 158 -1.16 -0.20 6.89
N GLU A 159 -2.29 -0.62 7.46
CA GLU A 159 -3.07 0.07 8.50
C GLU A 159 -3.36 1.56 8.15
N PRO A 160 -3.99 1.84 6.98
CA PRO A 160 -4.20 3.21 6.54
C PRO A 160 -5.14 4.01 7.44
N THR A 161 -6.05 3.35 8.18
CA THR A 161 -7.02 4.02 9.06
C THR A 161 -6.58 4.10 10.52
N GLU A 162 -5.49 3.43 10.89
CA GLU A 162 -5.02 3.44 12.26
C GLU A 162 -4.49 4.81 12.71
N GLY A 163 -4.90 5.22 13.91
CA GLY A 163 -4.42 6.43 14.58
C GLY A 163 -4.84 7.75 13.92
N ILE A 164 -5.91 7.75 13.10
CA ILE A 164 -6.47 8.96 12.52
C ILE A 164 -7.90 9.21 13.03
N ALA A 165 -8.32 10.48 13.00
CA ALA A 165 -9.67 10.87 13.44
C ALA A 165 -10.77 10.27 12.53
N PRO A 166 -11.97 9.97 13.06
CA PRO A 166 -13.05 9.35 12.27
C PRO A 166 -13.42 10.09 10.98
N VAL A 167 -13.34 11.42 10.98
CA VAL A 167 -13.58 12.22 9.76
C VAL A 167 -12.54 11.92 8.67
N LEU A 168 -11.30 11.67 9.04
CA LEU A 168 -10.24 11.30 8.10
C LEU A 168 -10.35 9.85 7.64
N VAL A 169 -10.90 8.96 8.47
CA VAL A 169 -11.25 7.59 8.06
C VAL A 169 -12.27 7.62 6.93
N GLN A 170 -13.35 8.40 7.08
CA GLN A 170 -14.37 8.56 6.02
C GLN A 170 -13.73 9.12 4.74
N ARG A 171 -12.85 10.11 4.89
CA ARG A 171 -12.12 10.68 3.75
C ARG A 171 -11.22 9.64 3.06
N MET A 172 -10.55 8.79 3.82
CA MET A 172 -9.76 7.68 3.28
C MET A 172 -10.62 6.72 2.46
N ILE A 173 -11.81 6.35 2.95
CA ILE A 173 -12.78 5.49 2.24
C ILE A 173 -13.21 6.12 0.92
N GLU A 174 -13.50 7.43 0.90
CA GLU A 174 -13.83 8.15 -0.34
C GLU A 174 -12.67 8.10 -1.34
N ILE A 175 -11.43 8.30 -0.87
CA ILE A 175 -10.23 8.22 -1.72
C ILE A 175 -10.10 6.82 -2.30
N LEU A 176 -10.24 5.76 -1.50
CA LEU A 176 -10.16 4.37 -1.97
C LEU A 176 -11.23 4.08 -3.04
N ASN A 177 -12.47 4.54 -2.83
CA ASN A 177 -13.55 4.42 -3.81
C ASN A 177 -13.24 5.14 -5.13
N ASN A 178 -12.64 6.33 -5.06
CA ASN A 178 -12.23 7.07 -6.25
C ASN A 178 -11.11 6.37 -6.99
N LEU A 179 -10.10 5.86 -6.28
CA LEU A 179 -9.00 5.07 -6.85
C LEU A 179 -9.50 3.80 -7.54
N LYS A 180 -10.49 3.12 -6.95
CA LYS A 180 -11.15 1.95 -7.56
C LYS A 180 -11.81 2.31 -8.89
N LYS A 181 -12.54 3.44 -8.96
CA LYS A 181 -13.15 3.93 -10.20
C LYS A 181 -12.12 4.24 -11.29
N GLU A 182 -10.93 4.67 -10.90
CA GLU A 182 -9.78 4.91 -11.78
C GLU A 182 -9.05 3.58 -12.18
N GLY A 183 -9.54 2.43 -11.72
CA GLY A 183 -8.99 1.12 -12.05
C GLY A 183 -7.74 0.72 -11.26
N VAL A 184 -7.44 1.41 -10.16
CA VAL A 184 -6.34 1.05 -9.26
C VAL A 184 -6.76 -0.15 -8.42
N SER A 185 -5.94 -1.20 -8.41
CA SER A 185 -6.15 -2.35 -7.52
C SER A 185 -5.51 -2.09 -6.17
N ILE A 186 -6.16 -2.50 -5.09
CA ILE A 186 -5.70 -2.13 -3.74
C ILE A 186 -5.74 -3.35 -2.82
N ILE A 187 -4.69 -3.54 -2.04
CA ILE A 187 -4.67 -4.43 -0.87
C ILE A 187 -4.63 -3.55 0.37
N VAL A 188 -5.67 -3.61 1.20
CA VAL A 188 -5.76 -2.89 2.47
C VAL A 188 -5.57 -3.89 3.60
N ALA A 189 -4.47 -3.77 4.34
CA ALA A 189 -4.23 -4.56 5.54
C ALA A 189 -4.69 -3.77 6.76
N GLU A 190 -5.61 -4.32 7.56
CA GLU A 190 -6.16 -3.69 8.77
C GLU A 190 -6.29 -4.69 9.92
N SER A 191 -6.35 -4.18 11.13
CA SER A 191 -6.57 -5.01 12.32
C SER A 191 -8.01 -5.51 12.44
N ASN A 192 -8.98 -4.80 11.86
CA ASN A 192 -10.39 -5.17 11.73
C ASN A 192 -11.00 -4.50 10.49
N ASP A 193 -12.18 -4.92 10.09
CA ASP A 193 -12.90 -4.43 8.91
C ASP A 193 -13.89 -3.28 9.19
N THR A 194 -14.00 -2.83 10.44
CA THR A 194 -15.02 -1.88 10.92
C THR A 194 -15.12 -0.63 10.04
N HIS A 195 -14.03 -0.18 9.48
CA HIS A 195 -13.97 1.07 8.72
C HIS A 195 -13.95 0.87 7.20
N ILE A 196 -13.46 -0.26 6.72
CA ILE A 196 -13.21 -0.48 5.27
C ILE A 196 -14.18 -1.48 4.63
N GLY A 197 -15.08 -2.11 5.43
CA GLY A 197 -15.98 -3.18 4.96
C GLY A 197 -16.79 -2.81 3.72
N ASP A 198 -17.27 -1.56 3.63
CA ASP A 198 -18.11 -1.09 2.53
C ASP A 198 -17.35 -0.85 1.21
N VAL A 199 -16.03 -0.78 1.23
CA VAL A 199 -15.21 -0.46 0.05
C VAL A 199 -14.51 -1.68 -0.55
N ILE A 200 -14.35 -2.76 0.22
CA ILE A 200 -13.67 -3.98 -0.20
C ILE A 200 -14.59 -4.90 -1.04
N ASP A 201 -14.02 -5.55 -2.04
CA ASP A 201 -14.73 -6.54 -2.87
C ASP A 201 -14.61 -7.95 -2.30
N ARG A 202 -13.44 -8.29 -1.75
CA ARG A 202 -13.18 -9.57 -1.10
C ARG A 202 -12.40 -9.39 0.18
N LEU A 203 -12.76 -10.20 1.17
CA LEU A 203 -12.12 -10.22 2.47
C LEU A 203 -11.25 -11.48 2.62
N TYR A 204 -10.03 -11.28 3.11
CA TYR A 204 -9.15 -12.35 3.56
C TYR A 204 -8.83 -12.14 5.03
N VAL A 205 -8.81 -13.23 5.77
CA VAL A 205 -8.39 -13.24 7.18
C VAL A 205 -7.01 -13.85 7.28
N ILE A 206 -6.07 -13.12 7.88
CA ILE A 206 -4.74 -13.64 8.20
C ILE A 206 -4.65 -13.95 9.68
N GLU A 207 -4.32 -15.19 10.01
CA GLU A 207 -4.10 -15.64 11.37
C GLU A 207 -2.87 -16.53 11.44
N ARG A 208 -1.94 -16.21 12.36
CA ARG A 208 -0.70 -16.97 12.58
C ARG A 208 0.09 -17.27 11.30
N GLY A 209 0.08 -16.31 10.38
CA GLY A 209 0.80 -16.41 9.13
C GLY A 209 0.13 -17.24 8.04
N SER A 210 -1.13 -17.64 8.19
CA SER A 210 -1.93 -18.30 7.16
C SER A 210 -3.10 -17.44 6.76
N ILE A 211 -3.51 -17.46 5.49
CA ILE A 211 -4.63 -16.68 4.95
C ILE A 211 -5.77 -17.63 4.60
N THR A 212 -6.99 -17.21 4.95
CA THR A 212 -8.24 -17.85 4.53
C THR A 212 -9.15 -16.82 3.87
N ALA A 213 -9.84 -17.18 2.80
CA ALA A 213 -10.92 -16.38 2.24
C ALA A 213 -12.13 -16.43 3.19
N SER A 214 -12.73 -15.27 3.46
CA SER A 214 -13.93 -15.14 4.27
C SER A 214 -15.18 -15.05 3.40
#